data_008e96f13decd0e67c35d5962a5e1195
#
_entry.id   008e96f13decd0e67c35d5962a5e1195
#
_cell.length_a   1.000
_cell.length_b   1.000
_cell.length_c   1.000
_cell.angle_alpha   90.00
_cell.angle_beta   90.00
_cell.angle_gamma   90.00
#
_symmetry.space_group_name_H-M   'P 1'
#
loop_
_entity.id
_entity.type
_entity.pdbx_description
1 polymer ?
#
loop_
_entity_poly.entity_id
_entity_poly.type
_entity_poly.pdbx_seq_one_letter_code
_entity_poly.pdbx_strand_id
1 'polypeptide(L)'
;MYDYIIIGGGITGLYTLHQLEKKYKNKQILLVDERDYFGGRLITHKKPHYEIGGARFNDNHVLLLKLIQEFKLTKVPLSSDKIFIQKTKNDTILFDHVNEVFDSIMHNIIKKSKDFTKHELQQYTLKQFIDRISGSTTLSKQLIHIFGYDSEFT
;
A
#
# COMPACT_ATOMS: atom_id res chain seq x y z
N MET A 1 -26.37 -25.85 9.64
CA MET A 1 -25.04 -25.73 10.29
C MET A 1 -24.05 -25.39 9.19
N TYR A 2 -23.23 -24.35 9.35
CA TYR A 2 -22.26 -23.97 8.33
C TYR A 2 -20.98 -24.82 8.42
N ASP A 3 -20.40 -25.20 7.28
CA ASP A 3 -19.13 -25.92 7.20
C ASP A 3 -17.93 -24.97 7.39
N TYR A 4 -18.06 -23.72 6.92
CA TYR A 4 -17.05 -22.68 7.03
C TYR A 4 -17.68 -21.35 7.42
N ILE A 5 -17.01 -20.60 8.28
CA ILE A 5 -17.38 -19.24 8.63
C ILE A 5 -16.19 -18.34 8.33
N ILE A 6 -16.38 -17.31 7.51
CA ILE A 6 -15.39 -16.29 7.18
C ILE A 6 -15.78 -15.00 7.87
N ILE A 7 -14.89 -14.44 8.67
CA ILE A 7 -15.09 -13.18 9.39
C ILE A 7 -14.31 -12.08 8.69
N GLY A 8 -15.04 -11.07 8.21
CA GLY A 8 -14.51 -9.94 7.46
C GLY A 8 -14.75 -10.05 5.96
N GLY A 9 -15.57 -9.16 5.41
CA GLY A 9 -15.96 -9.06 4.00
C GLY A 9 -15.07 -8.12 3.18
N GLY A 10 -13.82 -7.91 3.58
CA GLY A 10 -12.82 -7.24 2.75
C GLY A 10 -12.32 -8.14 1.63
N ILE A 11 -11.38 -7.63 0.80
CA ILE A 11 -10.85 -8.37 -0.37
C ILE A 11 -10.33 -9.77 0.00
N THR A 12 -9.71 -9.95 1.15
CA THR A 12 -9.20 -11.24 1.60
C THR A 12 -10.32 -12.23 1.89
N GLY A 13 -11.36 -11.79 2.64
CA GLY A 13 -12.50 -12.65 2.96
C GLY A 13 -13.31 -13.02 1.72
N LEU A 14 -13.56 -12.06 0.83
CA LEU A 14 -14.24 -12.30 -0.45
C LEU A 14 -13.43 -13.22 -1.35
N TYR A 15 -12.11 -13.06 -1.43
CA TYR A 15 -11.24 -13.97 -2.16
C TYR A 15 -11.27 -15.38 -1.59
N THR A 16 -11.24 -15.52 -0.26
CA THR A 16 -11.33 -16.81 0.43
C THR A 16 -12.66 -17.49 0.13
N LEU A 17 -13.79 -16.76 0.22
CA LEU A 17 -15.11 -17.26 -0.13
C LEU A 17 -15.11 -17.79 -1.58
N HIS A 18 -14.66 -16.97 -2.53
CA HIS A 18 -14.59 -17.33 -3.94
C HIS A 18 -13.78 -18.61 -4.20
N GLN A 19 -12.62 -18.76 -3.54
CA GLN A 19 -11.81 -19.98 -3.68
C GLN A 19 -12.48 -21.20 -3.03
N LEU A 20 -13.13 -21.05 -1.89
CA LEU A 20 -13.84 -22.14 -1.22
C LEU A 20 -15.05 -22.60 -2.05
N GLU A 21 -15.82 -21.68 -2.60
CA GLU A 21 -16.96 -22.01 -3.50
C GLU A 21 -16.52 -22.72 -4.79
N LYS A 22 -15.38 -22.36 -5.33
CA LYS A 22 -14.77 -23.07 -6.46
C LYS A 22 -14.40 -24.51 -6.10
N LYS A 23 -13.81 -24.69 -4.93
CA LYS A 23 -13.27 -25.96 -4.49
C LYS A 23 -14.33 -26.90 -3.93
N TYR A 24 -15.32 -26.38 -3.23
CA TYR A 24 -16.30 -27.16 -2.46
C TYR A 24 -17.75 -26.83 -2.87
N LYS A 25 -18.29 -27.57 -3.84
CA LYS A 25 -19.63 -27.28 -4.39
C LYS A 25 -20.81 -27.54 -3.43
N ASN A 26 -20.61 -28.43 -2.43
CA ASN A 26 -21.66 -28.88 -1.53
C ASN A 26 -21.45 -28.40 -0.09
N LYS A 27 -20.60 -27.38 0.13
CA LYS A 27 -20.33 -26.84 1.46
C LYS A 27 -21.14 -25.56 1.69
N GLN A 28 -21.68 -25.43 2.90
CA GLN A 28 -22.35 -24.21 3.34
C GLN A 28 -21.30 -23.26 3.95
N ILE A 29 -21.14 -22.10 3.33
CA ILE A 29 -20.15 -21.11 3.73
C ILE A 29 -20.89 -19.84 4.16
N LEU A 30 -20.57 -19.33 5.35
CA LEU A 30 -21.08 -18.06 5.86
C LEU A 30 -19.94 -17.03 5.82
N LEU A 31 -20.19 -15.89 5.18
CA LEU A 31 -19.35 -14.71 5.27
C LEU A 31 -20.07 -13.66 6.11
N VAL A 32 -19.39 -13.14 7.13
CA VAL A 32 -19.91 -12.09 8.01
C VAL A 32 -18.95 -10.90 8.05
N ASP A 33 -19.51 -9.70 8.15
CA ASP A 33 -18.77 -8.46 8.36
C ASP A 33 -19.45 -7.63 9.45
N GLU A 34 -18.71 -6.78 10.13
CA GLU A 34 -19.24 -5.85 11.12
C GLU A 34 -20.08 -4.71 10.51
N ARG A 35 -19.90 -4.48 9.21
CA ARG A 35 -20.57 -3.43 8.44
C ARG A 35 -21.71 -4.01 7.62
N ASP A 36 -22.58 -3.15 7.15
CA ASP A 36 -23.70 -3.46 6.26
C ASP A 36 -23.30 -3.55 4.78
N TYR A 37 -22.00 -3.47 4.47
CA TYR A 37 -21.44 -3.60 3.12
C TYR A 37 -20.15 -4.41 3.11
N PHE A 38 -19.86 -5.03 1.98
CA PHE A 38 -18.60 -5.71 1.70
C PHE A 38 -17.62 -4.82 0.92
N GLY A 39 -16.32 -5.14 1.00
CA GLY A 39 -15.23 -4.42 0.33
C GLY A 39 -14.15 -3.94 1.29
N GLY A 40 -14.50 -3.68 2.56
CA GLY A 40 -13.55 -3.23 3.58
C GLY A 40 -12.90 -1.90 3.22
N ARG A 41 -11.59 -1.92 2.92
CA ARG A 41 -10.80 -0.76 2.50
C ARG A 41 -10.83 -0.49 0.99
N LEU A 42 -11.59 -1.25 0.21
CA LEU A 42 -11.87 -0.99 -1.20
C LEU A 42 -13.27 -0.41 -1.30
N ILE A 43 -13.37 0.89 -1.45
CA ILE A 43 -14.65 1.60 -1.47
C ILE A 43 -14.67 2.55 -2.66
N THR A 44 -15.70 2.40 -3.48
CA THR A 44 -15.97 3.32 -4.59
C THR A 44 -17.02 4.35 -4.16
N HIS A 45 -16.68 5.63 -4.18
CA HIS A 45 -17.65 6.70 -4.03
C HIS A 45 -18.33 6.97 -5.36
N LYS A 46 -19.68 7.01 -5.34
CA LYS A 46 -20.44 7.03 -6.60
C LYS A 46 -20.62 8.42 -7.22
N LYS A 47 -20.70 9.47 -6.42
CA LYS A 47 -20.97 10.84 -6.89
C LYS A 47 -20.21 11.89 -6.05
N PRO A 48 -19.11 12.49 -6.54
CA PRO A 48 -18.40 12.12 -7.78
C PRO A 48 -17.81 10.72 -7.71
N HIS A 49 -17.55 10.10 -8.86
CA HIS A 49 -17.00 8.74 -8.93
C HIS A 49 -15.49 8.76 -8.65
N TYR A 50 -15.07 8.14 -7.53
CA TYR A 50 -13.66 7.96 -7.18
C TYR A 50 -13.48 6.80 -6.21
N GLU A 51 -12.29 6.24 -6.19
CA GLU A 51 -11.90 5.16 -5.30
C GLU A 51 -11.31 5.71 -3.99
N ILE A 52 -11.77 5.14 -2.87
CA ILE A 52 -11.24 5.40 -1.52
C ILE A 52 -10.43 4.16 -1.09
N GLY A 53 -9.17 4.33 -0.72
CA GLY A 53 -8.33 3.26 -0.24
C GLY A 53 -7.52 2.56 -1.32
N GLY A 54 -7.65 1.24 -1.45
CA GLY A 54 -6.80 0.40 -2.29
C GLY A 54 -7.08 0.50 -3.79
N ALA A 55 -6.87 1.68 -4.39
CA ALA A 55 -7.16 1.97 -5.79
C ALA A 55 -6.02 1.63 -6.76
N ARG A 56 -4.83 1.26 -6.26
CA ARG A 56 -3.63 1.07 -7.09
C ARG A 56 -3.02 -0.30 -6.87
N PHE A 57 -2.48 -0.86 -7.94
CA PHE A 57 -1.76 -2.14 -7.90
C PHE A 57 -0.67 -2.15 -8.98
N ASN A 58 0.25 -3.10 -8.88
CA ASN A 58 1.31 -3.34 -9.84
C ASN A 58 1.31 -4.80 -10.30
N ASP A 59 2.18 -5.12 -11.25
CA ASP A 59 2.23 -6.45 -11.86
C ASP A 59 2.75 -7.56 -10.91
N ASN A 60 3.28 -7.22 -9.74
CA ASN A 60 3.65 -8.19 -8.70
C ASN A 60 2.43 -8.69 -7.90
N HIS A 61 1.27 -8.05 -8.02
CA HIS A 61 0.03 -8.49 -7.35
C HIS A 61 -0.65 -9.64 -8.10
N VAL A 62 0.04 -10.78 -8.19
CA VAL A 62 -0.32 -11.93 -9.04
C VAL A 62 -1.74 -12.44 -8.79
N LEU A 63 -2.18 -12.52 -7.53
CA LEU A 63 -3.53 -12.99 -7.20
C LEU A 63 -4.60 -12.01 -7.67
N LEU A 64 -4.36 -10.71 -7.52
CA LEU A 64 -5.26 -9.66 -7.99
C LEU A 64 -5.35 -9.66 -9.52
N LEU A 65 -4.22 -9.83 -10.22
CA LEU A 65 -4.20 -9.91 -11.67
C LEU A 65 -5.02 -11.11 -12.19
N LYS A 66 -4.96 -12.26 -11.49
CA LYS A 66 -5.80 -13.43 -11.81
C LYS A 66 -7.29 -13.11 -11.64
N LEU A 67 -7.68 -12.41 -10.58
CA LEU A 67 -9.08 -11.97 -10.39
C LEU A 67 -9.52 -10.99 -11.48
N ILE A 68 -8.69 -10.00 -11.81
CA ILE A 68 -8.96 -9.04 -12.89
C ILE A 68 -9.23 -9.77 -14.22
N GLN A 69 -8.39 -10.75 -14.55
CA GLN A 69 -8.57 -11.57 -15.75
C GLN A 69 -9.83 -12.44 -15.68
N GLU A 70 -10.07 -13.09 -14.55
CA GLU A 70 -11.23 -13.98 -14.35
C GLU A 70 -12.55 -13.21 -14.47
N PHE A 71 -12.62 -12.04 -13.85
CA PHE A 71 -13.80 -11.18 -13.90
C PHE A 71 -13.83 -10.25 -15.11
N LYS A 72 -12.86 -10.38 -16.04
CA LYS A 72 -12.75 -9.57 -17.27
C LYS A 72 -12.78 -8.06 -17.00
N LEU A 73 -12.13 -7.64 -15.93
CA LEU A 73 -12.05 -6.22 -15.53
C LEU A 73 -11.01 -5.48 -16.38
N THR A 74 -11.29 -4.23 -16.69
CA THR A 74 -10.37 -3.36 -17.42
C THR A 74 -9.36 -2.71 -16.47
N LYS A 75 -8.07 -2.83 -16.78
CA LYS A 75 -6.99 -2.11 -16.10
C LYS A 75 -6.84 -0.73 -16.74
N VAL A 76 -6.71 0.28 -15.91
CA VAL A 76 -6.38 1.64 -16.35
C VAL A 76 -4.92 1.90 -15.97
N PRO A 77 -4.02 2.07 -16.95
CA PRO A 77 -2.63 2.38 -16.65
C PRO A 77 -2.52 3.78 -16.02
N LEU A 78 -1.73 3.88 -14.96
CA LEU A 78 -1.36 5.17 -14.40
C LEU A 78 -0.03 5.60 -14.99
N SER A 79 0.09 6.88 -15.33
CA SER A 79 1.38 7.44 -15.75
C SER A 79 2.42 7.28 -14.62
N SER A 80 3.63 6.91 -15.00
CA SER A 80 4.78 6.90 -14.10
C SER A 80 5.29 8.32 -13.81
N ASP A 81 4.91 9.27 -14.66
CA ASP A 81 5.34 10.67 -14.53
C ASP A 81 4.64 11.29 -13.32
N LYS A 82 5.41 11.49 -12.28
CA LYS A 82 4.95 12.12 -11.05
C LYS A 82 5.67 13.43 -10.88
N ILE A 83 4.89 14.47 -10.75
CA ILE A 83 5.38 15.78 -10.30
C ILE A 83 5.04 15.89 -8.83
N PHE A 84 6.04 16.09 -7.99
CA PHE A 84 5.83 16.40 -6.59
C PHE A 84 5.84 17.90 -6.40
N ILE A 85 4.81 18.39 -5.74
CA ILE A 85 4.64 19.81 -5.44
C ILE A 85 4.76 19.95 -3.93
N GLN A 86 5.85 20.57 -3.47
CA GLN A 86 5.97 20.97 -2.08
C GLN A 86 5.52 22.41 -1.95
N LYS A 87 4.40 22.63 -1.26
CA LYS A 87 3.88 23.96 -0.97
C LYS A 87 4.34 24.39 0.42
N THR A 88 5.12 25.45 0.49
CA THR A 88 5.49 26.14 1.74
C THR A 88 4.62 27.38 1.90
N LYS A 89 4.70 28.06 3.06
CA LYS A 89 3.96 29.33 3.28
C LYS A 89 4.29 30.40 2.26
N ASN A 90 5.51 30.40 1.72
CA ASN A 90 6.02 31.47 0.87
C ASN A 90 6.43 31.01 -0.52
N ASP A 91 6.41 29.71 -0.81
CA ASP A 91 6.93 29.21 -2.08
C ASP A 91 6.29 27.87 -2.48
N THR A 92 6.36 27.57 -3.77
CA THR A 92 5.96 26.28 -4.35
C THR A 92 7.16 25.70 -5.06
N ILE A 93 7.68 24.60 -4.54
CA ILE A 93 8.83 23.88 -5.12
C ILE A 93 8.32 22.71 -5.93
N LEU A 94 8.66 22.67 -7.21
CA LEU A 94 8.40 21.55 -8.11
C LEU A 94 9.62 20.63 -8.10
N PHE A 95 9.39 19.35 -7.87
CA PHE A 95 10.41 18.33 -7.98
C PHE A 95 10.14 17.48 -9.22
N ASP A 96 10.95 17.64 -10.25
CA ASP A 96 11.05 16.69 -11.35
C ASP A 96 11.99 15.52 -10.96
N HIS A 97 11.75 14.35 -11.53
CA HIS A 97 12.59 13.15 -11.34
C HIS A 97 12.63 12.61 -9.89
N VAL A 98 11.57 12.82 -9.10
CA VAL A 98 11.51 12.38 -7.69
C VAL A 98 11.73 10.87 -7.56
N ASN A 99 11.31 10.06 -8.54
CA ASN A 99 11.52 8.63 -8.50
C ASN A 99 13.04 8.28 -8.50
N GLU A 100 13.85 8.95 -9.32
CA GLU A 100 15.30 8.71 -9.38
C GLU A 100 16.00 9.13 -8.08
N VAL A 101 15.61 10.29 -7.55
CA VAL A 101 16.11 10.80 -6.28
C VAL A 101 15.71 9.85 -5.15
N PHE A 102 14.45 9.44 -5.14
CA PHE A 102 13.92 8.51 -4.15
C PHE A 102 14.64 7.16 -4.20
N ASP A 103 14.79 6.56 -5.38
CA ASP A 103 15.47 5.28 -5.56
C ASP A 103 16.94 5.36 -5.13
N SER A 104 17.61 6.46 -5.42
CA SER A 104 18.98 6.72 -4.96
C SER A 104 19.07 6.80 -3.43
N ILE A 105 18.13 7.50 -2.79
CA ILE A 105 18.05 7.60 -1.33
C ILE A 105 17.79 6.24 -0.72
N MET A 106 16.80 5.49 -1.22
CA MET A 106 16.45 4.16 -0.71
C MET A 106 17.59 3.17 -0.90
N HIS A 107 18.27 3.22 -2.04
CA HIS A 107 19.46 2.40 -2.27
C HIS A 107 20.57 2.68 -1.24
N ASN A 108 20.81 3.93 -0.93
CA ASN A 108 21.79 4.34 0.08
C ASN A 108 21.39 3.88 1.49
N ILE A 109 20.11 4.02 1.87
CA ILE A 109 19.57 3.52 3.15
C ILE A 109 19.78 2.02 3.28
N ILE A 110 19.41 1.24 2.24
CA ILE A 110 19.59 -0.21 2.20
C ILE A 110 21.07 -0.59 2.26
N LYS A 111 21.93 0.12 1.55
CA LYS A 111 23.38 -0.11 1.59
C LYS A 111 23.93 0.11 3.01
N LYS A 112 23.58 1.22 3.63
CA LYS A 112 24.02 1.57 5.00
C LYS A 112 23.44 0.63 6.06
N SER A 113 22.23 0.09 5.86
CA SER A 113 21.64 -0.85 6.82
C SER A 113 22.44 -2.16 6.94
N LYS A 114 23.22 -2.52 5.93
CA LYS A 114 24.08 -3.73 5.96
C LYS A 114 25.25 -3.62 6.93
N ASP A 115 25.62 -2.41 7.34
CA ASP A 115 26.67 -2.16 8.33
C ASP A 115 26.18 -2.38 9.77
N PHE A 116 24.89 -2.70 9.95
CA PHE A 116 24.24 -2.91 11.25
C PHE A 116 23.73 -4.34 11.37
N THR A 117 23.82 -4.89 12.57
CA THR A 117 23.16 -6.17 12.88
C THR A 117 21.64 -6.00 12.96
N LYS A 118 20.92 -7.09 12.81
CA LYS A 118 19.44 -7.08 12.96
C LYS A 118 19.02 -6.54 14.34
N HIS A 119 19.77 -6.86 15.39
CA HIS A 119 19.49 -6.40 16.74
C HIS A 119 19.66 -4.87 16.87
N GLU A 120 20.70 -4.31 16.29
CA GLU A 120 20.93 -2.86 16.27
C GLU A 120 19.83 -2.14 15.47
N LEU A 121 19.43 -2.67 14.30
CA LEU A 121 18.35 -2.07 13.49
C LEU A 121 17.02 -2.05 14.24
N GLN A 122 16.72 -3.06 15.06
CA GLN A 122 15.49 -3.12 15.85
C GLN A 122 15.41 -2.05 16.96
N GLN A 123 16.51 -1.37 17.28
CA GLN A 123 16.53 -0.27 18.26
C GLN A 123 16.09 1.07 17.68
N TYR A 124 15.88 1.15 16.38
CA TYR A 124 15.53 2.39 15.68
C TYR A 124 14.17 2.28 15.00
N THR A 125 13.39 3.36 15.04
CA THR A 125 12.37 3.58 14.01
C THR A 125 13.07 3.89 12.68
N LEU A 126 12.38 3.72 11.55
CA LEU A 126 12.94 4.07 10.24
C LEU A 126 13.41 5.53 10.20
N LYS A 127 12.64 6.44 10.78
CA LYS A 127 13.00 7.85 10.90
C LYS A 127 14.32 8.04 11.67
N GLN A 128 14.44 7.44 12.84
CA GLN A 128 15.65 7.55 13.68
C GLN A 128 16.87 6.98 12.96
N PHE A 129 16.69 5.87 12.24
CA PHE A 129 17.76 5.28 11.47
C PHE A 129 18.22 6.20 10.33
N ILE A 130 17.29 6.79 9.59
CA ILE A 130 17.59 7.73 8.50
C ILE A 130 18.32 8.97 9.06
N ASP A 131 17.84 9.55 10.17
CA ASP A 131 18.47 10.70 10.80
C ASP A 131 19.92 10.36 11.23
N ARG A 132 20.14 9.17 11.77
CA ARG A 132 21.47 8.70 12.19
C ARG A 132 22.44 8.57 11.00
N ILE A 133 22.04 7.90 9.92
CA ILE A 133 22.92 7.65 8.77
C ILE A 133 23.16 8.88 7.89
N SER A 134 22.25 9.84 7.90
CA SER A 134 22.36 11.09 7.13
C SER A 134 22.98 12.25 7.95
N GLY A 135 23.02 12.14 9.26
CA GLY A 135 23.45 13.21 10.16
C GLY A 135 22.48 14.42 10.18
N SER A 136 21.27 14.26 9.64
CA SER A 136 20.30 15.35 9.51
C SER A 136 18.85 14.84 9.56
N THR A 137 17.96 15.63 10.18
CA THR A 137 16.50 15.36 10.18
C THR A 137 15.80 15.83 8.90
N THR A 138 16.51 16.47 7.98
CA THR A 138 15.92 17.01 6.75
C THR A 138 15.48 15.89 5.82
N LEU A 139 16.33 14.88 5.64
CA LEU A 139 16.04 13.76 4.73
C LEU A 139 14.83 12.94 5.22
N SER A 140 14.75 12.60 6.49
CA SER A 140 13.61 11.86 7.03
C SER A 140 12.31 12.63 6.89
N LYS A 141 12.30 13.95 7.12
CA LYS A 141 11.14 14.80 6.90
C LYS A 141 10.70 14.84 5.44
N GLN A 142 11.64 14.94 4.51
CA GLN A 142 11.32 14.89 3.08
C GLN A 142 10.71 13.55 2.67
N LEU A 143 11.26 12.43 3.16
CA LEU A 143 10.74 11.10 2.86
C LEU A 143 9.32 10.91 3.43
N ILE A 144 9.05 11.34 4.66
CA ILE A 144 7.70 11.32 5.25
C ILE A 144 6.70 12.04 4.33
N HIS A 145 7.04 13.23 3.86
CA HIS A 145 6.18 13.99 2.94
C HIS A 145 5.97 13.28 1.59
N ILE A 146 7.00 12.63 1.05
CA ILE A 146 6.92 11.89 -0.21
C ILE A 146 6.02 10.66 -0.08
N PHE A 147 6.16 9.91 1.01
CA PHE A 147 5.34 8.70 1.25
C PHE A 147 3.91 9.02 1.65
N GLY A 148 3.68 10.13 2.35
CA GLY A 148 2.35 10.48 2.86
C GLY A 148 1.82 9.56 3.96
N TYR A 149 2.67 8.74 4.57
CA TYR A 149 2.34 7.80 5.63
C TYR A 149 3.22 8.04 6.86
N ASP A 150 2.80 8.97 7.70
CA ASP A 150 3.57 9.34 8.90
C ASP A 150 3.77 8.15 9.86
N SER A 151 2.81 7.23 9.91
CA SER A 151 2.86 6.06 10.79
C SER A 151 3.95 5.03 10.44
N GLU A 152 4.48 5.05 9.23
CA GLU A 152 5.56 4.14 8.82
C GLU A 152 6.94 4.59 9.30
N PHE A 153 7.05 5.82 9.79
CA PHE A 153 8.29 6.45 10.21
C PHE A 153 8.40 6.66 11.72
N THR A 154 7.37 6.31 12.48
CA THR A 154 7.31 6.48 13.96
C THR A 154 7.63 5.21 14.70
#